data_834427a87ed72d837f2293d2a08f6ccb
#
_entry.id   834427a87ed72d837f2293d2a08f6ccb
#
_cell.length_a   1.000
_cell.length_b   1.000
_cell.length_c   1.000
_cell.angle_alpha   90.00
_cell.angle_beta   90.00
_cell.angle_gamma   90.00
#
_symmetry.space_group_name_H-M   'P 1'
#
loop_
_entity.id
_entity.type
_entity.pdbx_description
1 polymer ?
#
loop_
_entity_poly.entity_id
_entity_poly.type
_entity_poly.pdbx_seq_one_letter_code
_entity_poly.pdbx_strand_id
1 'polypeptide(L)'
;YKKEAEIDLYIEQFMAPLFFASVENSFKHLVKSGYPSEAVCMELYFSGELGAVRTMMGKYGLYKSMQKNASPTCQFGIASSRNKVWSKQLDMTIKRQLNRIRNGKFKKELSNTRSALRTVKSFLNTKVSKQIRATEKSLKKKLNKPKIISNW
;
A
#
# COMPACT_ATOMS: atom_id res chain seq x y z
N TYR A 1 -3.11 20.67 -16.09
CA TYR A 1 -1.99 20.68 -15.12
C TYR A 1 -2.44 20.75 -13.66
N LYS A 2 -3.21 21.78 -13.22
CA LYS A 2 -3.59 21.92 -11.79
C LYS A 2 -4.43 20.76 -11.28
N LYS A 3 -5.45 20.34 -12.02
CA LYS A 3 -6.33 19.21 -11.65
C LYS A 3 -5.58 17.86 -11.66
N GLU A 4 -4.67 17.69 -12.59
CA GLU A 4 -3.81 16.50 -12.69
C GLU A 4 -2.90 16.39 -11.47
N ALA A 5 -2.23 17.47 -11.07
CA ALA A 5 -1.43 17.52 -9.86
C ALA A 5 -2.25 17.26 -8.57
N GLU A 6 -3.51 17.71 -8.51
CA GLU A 6 -4.41 17.38 -7.40
C GLU A 6 -4.72 15.88 -7.34
N ILE A 7 -4.91 15.22 -8.48
CA ILE A 7 -5.17 13.78 -8.56
C ILE A 7 -3.93 13.00 -8.10
N ASP A 8 -2.75 13.38 -8.57
CA ASP A 8 -1.49 12.75 -8.20
C ASP A 8 -1.24 12.86 -6.70
N LEU A 9 -1.28 14.06 -6.15
CA LEU A 9 -1.19 14.29 -4.70
C LEU A 9 -2.24 13.51 -3.91
N TYR A 10 -3.47 13.37 -4.44
CA TYR A 10 -4.51 12.57 -3.78
C TYR A 10 -4.14 11.09 -3.73
N ILE A 11 -3.62 10.54 -4.82
CA ILE A 11 -3.16 9.14 -4.87
C ILE A 11 -2.07 8.92 -3.82
N GLU A 12 -1.10 9.81 -3.73
CA GLU A 12 -0.02 9.75 -2.75
C GLU A 12 -0.51 9.91 -1.29
N GLN A 13 -1.53 10.74 -1.05
CA GLN A 13 -1.99 11.07 0.31
C GLN A 13 -3.15 10.19 0.79
N PHE A 14 -3.73 9.35 -0.06
CA PHE A 14 -4.81 8.44 0.30
C PHE A 14 -4.55 7.00 -0.14
N MET A 15 -4.38 6.75 -1.44
CA MET A 15 -4.25 5.38 -1.95
C MET A 15 -2.95 4.71 -1.49
N ALA A 16 -1.82 5.41 -1.52
CA ALA A 16 -0.57 4.85 -1.04
C ALA A 16 -0.60 4.56 0.47
N PRO A 17 -1.00 5.49 1.36
CA PRO A 17 -1.19 5.19 2.78
C PRO A 17 -2.17 4.04 3.05
N LEU A 18 -3.27 3.95 2.32
CA LEU A 18 -4.24 2.86 2.46
C LEU A 18 -3.61 1.51 2.11
N PHE A 19 -2.82 1.47 1.04
CA PHE A 19 -2.07 0.28 0.64
C PHE A 19 -1.08 -0.15 1.74
N PHE A 20 -0.23 0.77 2.23
CA PHE A 20 0.71 0.47 3.31
C PHE A 20 -0.01 0.02 4.58
N ALA A 21 -1.08 0.69 4.97
CA ALA A 21 -1.86 0.30 6.15
C ALA A 21 -2.49 -1.09 5.99
N SER A 22 -2.98 -1.45 4.81
CA SER A 22 -3.54 -2.79 4.55
C SER A 22 -2.47 -3.87 4.64
N VAL A 23 -1.30 -3.66 4.07
CA VAL A 23 -0.15 -4.59 4.14
C VAL A 23 0.31 -4.77 5.59
N GLU A 24 0.58 -3.67 6.32
CA GLU A 24 1.06 -3.73 7.71
C GLU A 24 0.06 -4.41 8.65
N ASN A 25 -1.23 -4.10 8.54
CA ASN A 25 -2.24 -4.70 9.40
C ASN A 25 -2.48 -6.17 9.05
N SER A 26 -2.51 -6.54 7.75
CA SER A 26 -2.60 -7.93 7.33
C SER A 26 -1.41 -8.74 7.83
N PHE A 27 -0.21 -8.24 7.65
CA PHE A 27 1.01 -8.86 8.18
C PHE A 27 0.90 -9.09 9.71
N LYS A 28 0.57 -8.04 10.45
CA LYS A 28 0.45 -8.10 11.92
C LYS A 28 -0.57 -9.15 12.37
N HIS A 29 -1.75 -9.17 11.75
CA HIS A 29 -2.83 -10.10 12.13
C HIS A 29 -2.50 -11.54 11.77
N LEU A 30 -1.98 -11.80 10.56
CA LEU A 30 -1.62 -13.15 10.12
C LEU A 30 -0.49 -13.73 10.96
N VAL A 31 0.58 -12.95 11.21
CA VAL A 31 1.69 -13.42 12.07
C VAL A 31 1.21 -13.66 13.51
N LYS A 32 0.35 -12.80 14.05
CA LYS A 32 -0.26 -13.02 15.37
C LYS A 32 -1.12 -14.29 15.42
N SER A 33 -1.72 -14.67 14.30
CA SER A 33 -2.51 -15.90 14.14
C SER A 33 -1.66 -17.15 13.89
N GLY A 34 -0.33 -17.05 13.97
CA GLY A 34 0.58 -18.19 13.89
C GLY A 34 1.14 -18.48 12.48
N TYR A 35 0.80 -17.67 11.47
CA TYR A 35 1.37 -17.86 10.14
C TYR A 35 2.83 -17.42 10.09
N PRO A 36 3.72 -18.17 9.40
CA PRO A 36 5.12 -17.80 9.24
C PRO A 36 5.28 -16.44 8.56
N SER A 37 6.03 -15.53 9.16
CA SER A 37 6.19 -14.16 8.65
C SER A 37 6.72 -14.09 7.22
N GLU A 38 7.59 -15.02 6.83
CA GLU A 38 8.13 -15.09 5.48
C GLU A 38 7.07 -15.47 4.45
N ALA A 39 6.21 -16.46 4.76
CA ALA A 39 5.10 -16.83 3.89
C ALA A 39 4.11 -15.65 3.75
N VAL A 40 3.81 -14.97 4.84
CA VAL A 40 2.95 -13.78 4.82
C VAL A 40 3.52 -12.67 3.94
N CYS A 41 4.81 -12.35 4.02
CA CYS A 41 5.44 -11.37 3.14
C CYS A 41 5.41 -11.80 1.67
N MET A 42 5.66 -13.07 1.38
CA MET A 42 5.60 -13.60 0.01
C MET A 42 4.22 -13.39 -0.60
N GLU A 43 3.16 -13.78 0.09
CA GLU A 43 1.78 -13.66 -0.38
C GLU A 43 1.29 -12.21 -0.48
N LEU A 44 1.66 -11.35 0.46
CA LEU A 44 1.20 -9.96 0.44
C LEU A 44 1.79 -9.14 -0.71
N TYR A 45 3.08 -9.30 -1.03
CA TYR A 45 3.71 -8.44 -2.05
C TYR A 45 5.07 -8.92 -2.59
N PHE A 46 5.80 -9.77 -1.85
CA PHE A 46 7.21 -10.06 -2.16
C PHE A 46 7.37 -10.97 -3.36
N SER A 47 6.36 -11.78 -3.71
CA SER A 47 6.32 -12.61 -4.92
C SER A 47 6.36 -11.81 -6.22
N GLY A 48 5.94 -10.53 -6.18
CA GLY A 48 5.83 -9.68 -7.37
C GLY A 48 4.47 -9.78 -8.07
N GLU A 49 3.57 -10.63 -7.61
CA GLU A 49 2.23 -10.81 -8.21
C GLU A 49 1.43 -9.51 -8.25
N LEU A 50 1.51 -8.71 -7.17
CA LEU A 50 0.83 -7.41 -7.09
C LEU A 50 1.28 -6.43 -8.18
N GLY A 51 2.56 -6.46 -8.55
CA GLY A 51 3.10 -5.69 -9.67
C GLY A 51 2.54 -6.15 -11.01
N ALA A 52 2.45 -7.47 -11.23
CA ALA A 52 1.86 -8.06 -12.42
C ALA A 52 0.37 -7.69 -12.55
N VAL A 53 -0.39 -7.76 -11.45
CA VAL A 53 -1.81 -7.36 -11.42
C VAL A 53 -1.98 -5.89 -11.81
N ARG A 54 -1.16 -4.97 -11.30
CA ARG A 54 -1.22 -3.55 -11.68
C ARG A 54 -0.91 -3.31 -13.14
N THR A 55 0.09 -4.00 -13.68
CA THR A 55 0.43 -3.94 -15.12
C THR A 55 -0.77 -4.40 -15.98
N MET A 56 -1.44 -5.47 -15.58
CA MET A 56 -2.62 -5.97 -16.26
C MET A 56 -3.80 -5.01 -16.17
N MET A 57 -3.97 -4.31 -15.04
CA MET A 57 -4.98 -3.24 -14.90
C MET A 57 -4.74 -2.09 -15.88
N GLY A 58 -3.49 -1.68 -16.08
CA GLY A 58 -3.12 -0.67 -17.08
C GLY A 58 -3.43 -1.13 -18.51
N LYS A 59 -3.21 -2.41 -18.82
CA LYS A 59 -3.41 -2.97 -20.16
C LYS A 59 -4.89 -3.23 -20.49
N TYR A 60 -5.67 -3.75 -19.56
CA TYR A 60 -7.03 -4.24 -19.84
C TYR A 60 -8.13 -3.44 -19.14
N GLY A 61 -7.79 -2.53 -18.23
CA GLY A 61 -8.72 -1.87 -17.33
C GLY A 61 -9.00 -2.70 -16.07
N LEU A 62 -9.52 -2.04 -15.04
CA LEU A 62 -9.67 -2.58 -13.68
C LEU A 62 -10.48 -3.89 -13.65
N TYR A 63 -11.71 -3.87 -14.14
CA TYR A 63 -12.61 -5.03 -14.05
C TYR A 63 -12.26 -6.14 -15.02
N LYS A 64 -11.85 -5.80 -16.23
CA LYS A 64 -11.47 -6.79 -17.24
C LYS A 64 -10.18 -7.52 -16.86
N SER A 65 -9.25 -6.82 -16.21
CA SER A 65 -8.05 -7.43 -15.63
C SER A 65 -8.43 -8.46 -14.55
N MET A 66 -9.32 -8.10 -13.63
CA MET A 66 -9.82 -9.00 -12.60
C MET A 66 -10.46 -10.26 -13.24
N GLN A 67 -11.36 -10.09 -14.20
CA GLN A 67 -12.04 -11.20 -14.87
C GLN A 67 -11.08 -12.16 -15.60
N LYS A 68 -10.00 -11.63 -16.19
CA LYS A 68 -9.05 -12.42 -16.98
C LYS A 68 -7.99 -13.12 -16.13
N ASN A 69 -7.55 -12.50 -15.05
CA ASN A 69 -6.32 -12.89 -14.38
C ASN A 69 -6.53 -13.35 -12.92
N ALA A 70 -7.65 -12.99 -12.30
CA ALA A 70 -7.94 -13.45 -10.95
C ALA A 70 -8.63 -14.82 -10.95
N SER A 71 -8.25 -15.66 -9.99
CA SER A 71 -8.94 -16.93 -9.77
C SER A 71 -10.43 -16.73 -9.41
N PRO A 72 -11.30 -17.70 -9.61
CA PRO A 72 -12.72 -17.62 -9.18
C PRO A 72 -12.87 -17.26 -7.70
N THR A 73 -12.00 -17.80 -6.84
CA THR A 73 -11.97 -17.48 -5.39
C THR A 73 -11.65 -16.00 -5.13
N CYS A 74 -10.67 -15.46 -5.83
CA CYS A 74 -10.30 -14.05 -5.72
C CYS A 74 -11.42 -13.14 -6.23
N GLN A 75 -12.01 -13.44 -7.38
CA GLN A 75 -13.14 -12.69 -7.94
C GLN A 75 -14.34 -12.68 -6.98
N PHE A 76 -14.70 -13.82 -6.40
CA PHE A 76 -15.75 -13.92 -5.40
C PHE A 76 -15.41 -13.13 -4.13
N GLY A 77 -14.18 -13.23 -3.63
CA GLY A 77 -13.71 -12.50 -2.47
C GLY A 77 -13.84 -10.98 -2.67
N ILE A 78 -13.40 -10.46 -3.81
CA ILE A 78 -13.54 -9.04 -4.16
C ILE A 78 -15.02 -8.63 -4.21
N ALA A 79 -15.85 -9.38 -4.95
CA ALA A 79 -17.26 -9.05 -5.15
C ALA A 79 -18.05 -9.06 -3.85
N SER A 80 -17.83 -10.04 -2.98
CA SER A 80 -18.58 -10.24 -1.73
C SER A 80 -18.10 -9.36 -0.57
N SER A 81 -16.85 -8.89 -0.60
CA SER A 81 -16.22 -8.24 0.56
C SER A 81 -15.88 -6.76 0.36
N ARG A 82 -15.74 -6.26 -0.87
CA ARG A 82 -15.31 -4.86 -1.13
C ARG A 82 -16.14 -3.81 -0.38
N ASN A 83 -17.46 -3.97 -0.31
CA ASN A 83 -18.34 -3.02 0.38
C ASN A 83 -18.26 -3.15 1.91
N LYS A 84 -17.85 -4.31 2.44
CA LYS A 84 -17.62 -4.53 3.87
C LYS A 84 -16.31 -3.91 4.34
N VAL A 85 -15.31 -3.88 3.46
CA VAL A 85 -14.02 -3.22 3.72
C VAL A 85 -14.14 -1.70 3.64
N TRP A 86 -15.02 -1.19 2.76
CA TRP A 86 -15.26 0.24 2.60
C TRP A 86 -16.22 0.76 3.65
N SER A 87 -15.85 1.79 4.39
CA SER A 87 -16.61 2.34 5.51
C SER A 87 -16.85 3.85 5.37
N LYS A 88 -17.86 4.37 6.10
CA LYS A 88 -18.09 5.84 6.21
C LYS A 88 -16.85 6.59 6.69
N GLN A 89 -16.03 5.96 7.54
CA GLN A 89 -14.78 6.55 8.02
C GLN A 89 -13.75 6.71 6.90
N LEU A 90 -13.68 5.76 5.96
CA LEU A 90 -12.84 5.90 4.77
C LEU A 90 -13.34 7.04 3.87
N ASP A 91 -14.63 7.16 3.63
CA ASP A 91 -15.21 8.30 2.88
C ASP A 91 -14.87 9.65 3.51
N MET A 92 -14.99 9.76 4.84
CA MET A 92 -14.58 10.97 5.54
C MET A 92 -13.07 11.24 5.42
N THR A 93 -12.26 10.20 5.39
CA THR A 93 -10.82 10.32 5.22
C THR A 93 -10.48 10.83 3.82
N ILE A 94 -11.12 10.31 2.77
CA ILE A 94 -11.00 10.82 1.40
C ILE A 94 -11.28 12.33 1.34
N LYS A 95 -12.43 12.75 1.86
CA LYS A 95 -12.84 14.15 1.86
C LYS A 95 -11.84 15.04 2.61
N ARG A 96 -11.36 14.59 3.76
CA ARG A 96 -10.33 15.30 4.55
C ARG A 96 -9.00 15.44 3.81
N GLN A 97 -8.52 14.38 3.16
CA GLN A 97 -7.27 14.44 2.41
C GLN A 97 -7.37 15.36 1.19
N LEU A 98 -8.47 15.29 0.44
CA LEU A 98 -8.69 16.17 -0.69
C LEU A 98 -8.77 17.65 -0.25
N ASN A 99 -9.48 17.95 0.85
CA ASN A 99 -9.55 19.30 1.41
C ASN A 99 -8.17 19.78 1.90
N ARG A 100 -7.38 18.92 2.53
CA ARG A 100 -6.01 19.23 3.00
C ARG A 100 -5.08 19.62 1.85
N ILE A 101 -5.24 18.99 0.67
CA ILE A 101 -4.51 19.35 -0.54
C ILE A 101 -4.99 20.71 -1.06
N ARG A 102 -6.30 20.88 -1.25
CA ARG A 102 -6.89 22.07 -1.86
C ARG A 102 -6.70 23.34 -1.06
N ASN A 103 -6.76 23.27 0.25
CA ASN A 103 -6.56 24.42 1.14
C ASN A 103 -5.09 24.73 1.46
N GLY A 104 -4.16 24.04 0.82
CA GLY A 104 -2.70 24.24 0.99
C GLY A 104 -2.12 23.73 2.31
N LYS A 105 -2.91 23.11 3.17
CA LYS A 105 -2.43 22.58 4.46
C LYS A 105 -1.33 21.53 4.26
N PHE A 106 -1.49 20.62 3.30
CA PHE A 106 -0.46 19.64 2.96
C PHE A 106 0.84 20.30 2.55
N LYS A 107 0.80 21.29 1.65
CA LYS A 107 1.99 22.06 1.22
C LYS A 107 2.70 22.72 2.40
N LYS A 108 1.94 23.34 3.32
CA LYS A 108 2.48 23.98 4.53
C LYS A 108 3.16 22.96 5.46
N GLU A 109 2.57 21.80 5.67
CA GLU A 109 3.14 20.74 6.49
C GLU A 109 4.43 20.19 5.88
N LEU A 110 4.43 19.94 4.56
CA LEU A 110 5.60 19.45 3.83
C LEU A 110 6.75 20.46 3.82
N SER A 111 6.46 21.76 3.70
CA SER A 111 7.49 22.83 3.72
C SER A 111 8.25 22.94 5.04
N ASN A 112 7.69 22.42 6.13
CA ASN A 112 8.42 22.23 7.37
C ASN A 112 9.27 20.95 7.30
N THR A 113 10.38 21.03 6.58
CA THR A 113 11.25 19.89 6.27
C THR A 113 11.64 19.07 7.50
N ARG A 114 11.98 19.73 8.63
CA ARG A 114 12.35 19.02 9.87
C ARG A 114 11.19 18.17 10.40
N SER A 115 9.97 18.70 10.38
CA SER A 115 8.79 17.97 10.83
C SER A 115 8.43 16.84 9.87
N ALA A 116 8.48 17.08 8.56
CA ALA A 116 8.23 16.08 7.53
C ALA A 116 9.20 14.89 7.66
N LEU A 117 10.51 15.15 7.77
CA LEU A 117 11.51 14.10 7.97
C LEU A 117 11.32 13.32 9.28
N ARG A 118 10.92 13.99 10.37
CA ARG A 118 10.58 13.29 11.62
C ARG A 118 9.39 12.34 11.43
N THR A 119 8.36 12.76 10.71
CA THR A 119 7.18 11.93 10.43
C THR A 119 7.58 10.68 9.66
N VAL A 120 8.36 10.81 8.59
CA VAL A 120 8.87 9.68 7.81
C VAL A 120 9.73 8.75 8.69
N LYS A 121 10.67 9.31 9.47
CA LYS A 121 11.51 8.52 10.37
C LYS A 121 10.71 7.77 11.43
N SER A 122 9.67 8.39 11.98
CA SER A 122 8.76 7.74 12.94
C SER A 122 8.04 6.56 12.31
N PHE A 123 7.46 6.74 11.12
CA PHE A 123 6.82 5.67 10.36
C PHE A 123 7.77 4.49 10.11
N LEU A 124 8.97 4.74 9.61
CA LEU A 124 9.98 3.71 9.36
C LEU A 124 10.49 3.00 10.62
N ASN A 125 10.26 3.55 11.81
CA ASN A 125 10.71 2.98 13.08
C ASN A 125 9.60 2.34 13.92
N THR A 126 8.40 2.17 13.39
CA THR A 126 7.34 1.42 14.07
C THR A 126 7.74 -0.04 14.30
N LYS A 127 7.12 -0.69 15.29
CA LYS A 127 7.37 -2.11 15.59
C LYS A 127 7.09 -2.98 14.36
N VAL A 128 5.98 -2.75 13.68
CA VAL A 128 5.58 -3.54 12.51
C VAL A 128 6.53 -3.32 11.34
N SER A 129 6.94 -2.08 11.05
CA SER A 129 7.88 -1.81 9.95
C SER A 129 9.26 -2.44 10.19
N LYS A 130 9.73 -2.47 11.44
CA LYS A 130 10.97 -3.18 11.81
C LYS A 130 10.84 -4.68 11.61
N GLN A 131 9.72 -5.28 12.00
CA GLN A 131 9.47 -6.71 11.85
C GLN A 131 9.38 -7.11 10.38
N ILE A 132 8.64 -6.36 9.55
CA ILE A 132 8.56 -6.57 8.11
C ILE A 132 9.96 -6.53 7.48
N ARG A 133 10.76 -5.49 7.73
CA ARG A 133 12.12 -5.37 7.17
C ARG A 133 13.06 -6.50 7.61
N ALA A 134 12.92 -6.98 8.84
CA ALA A 134 13.70 -8.15 9.28
C ALA A 134 13.32 -9.41 8.50
N THR A 135 12.01 -9.62 8.27
CA THR A 135 11.48 -10.72 7.45
C THR A 135 11.95 -10.62 6.00
N GLU A 136 11.87 -9.44 5.40
CA GLU A 136 12.36 -9.19 4.02
C GLU A 136 13.87 -9.47 3.89
N LYS A 137 14.65 -9.05 4.88
CA LYS A 137 16.10 -9.35 4.91
C LYS A 137 16.37 -10.85 4.91
N SER A 138 15.61 -11.61 5.71
CA SER A 138 15.69 -13.08 5.74
C SER A 138 15.32 -13.69 4.38
N LEU A 139 14.19 -13.26 3.79
CA LEU A 139 13.75 -13.71 2.47
C LEU A 139 14.79 -13.43 1.38
N LYS A 140 15.33 -12.21 1.32
CA LYS A 140 16.36 -11.84 0.33
C LYS A 140 17.60 -12.73 0.44
N LYS A 141 18.02 -13.05 1.67
CA LYS A 141 19.14 -13.96 1.91
C LYS A 141 18.84 -15.38 1.40
N LYS A 142 17.64 -15.91 1.68
CA LYS A 142 17.23 -17.27 1.27
C LYS A 142 16.99 -17.39 -0.25
N LEU A 143 16.49 -16.35 -0.89
CA LEU A 143 16.11 -16.38 -2.30
C LEU A 143 17.23 -15.90 -3.24
N ASN A 144 18.40 -15.51 -2.73
CA ASN A 144 19.51 -14.93 -3.51
C ASN A 144 19.05 -13.84 -4.50
N LYS A 145 17.98 -13.12 -4.17
CA LYS A 145 17.47 -12.05 -5.03
C LYS A 145 18.49 -10.91 -5.09
N PRO A 146 18.87 -10.43 -6.30
CA PRO A 146 19.76 -9.29 -6.43
C PRO A 146 19.15 -8.10 -5.68
N LYS A 147 20.00 -7.24 -5.12
CA LYS A 147 19.56 -5.96 -4.56
C LYS A 147 18.78 -5.23 -5.65
N ILE A 148 17.50 -4.94 -5.40
CA ILE A 148 16.77 -4.00 -6.25
C ILE A 148 17.51 -2.68 -6.08
N ILE A 149 18.20 -2.25 -7.12
CA ILE A 149 18.90 -0.97 -7.15
C ILE A 149 17.81 0.09 -7.09
N SER A 150 17.68 0.73 -5.94
CA SER A 150 16.85 1.92 -5.79
C SER A 150 17.62 3.10 -6.38
N ASN A 151 17.48 3.31 -7.67
CA ASN A 151 17.74 4.60 -8.28
C ASN A 151 16.43 5.41 -8.23
N TRP A 152 16.20 6.06 -7.10
CA TRP A 152 15.25 7.18 -6.94
C TRP A 152 15.98 8.32 -6.25
#